data_d3121d7c20d192eedb9cac86bd5cf5d8
#
_entry.id   d3121d7c20d192eedb9cac86bd5cf5d8
#
_cell.length_a   1.000
_cell.length_b   1.000
_cell.length_c   1.000
_cell.angle_alpha   90.00
_cell.angle_beta   90.00
_cell.angle_gamma   90.00
#
_symmetry.space_group_name_H-M   'P 1'
#
loop_
_entity.id
_entity.type
_entity.pdbx_description
1 polymer ?
#
loop_
_entity_poly.entity_id
_entity_poly.type
_entity_poly.pdbx_seq_one_letter_code
_entity_poly.pdbx_strand_id
1 'polypeptide(L)'
;NEEKPEGKSFTVDSFVEKPDLDTAKKYLESGNYLWNSGMFIWKLSTINECYEKFLPEMYSSLNEIEKSIGTASEDETLNSIFPDLENISIDYGVMEKSDNIYIIPGNFGWDDVGSWLAVSRVNETDSDENIIRGNVVSLDVKNCIIEGSDKLIAAAGIEDLIVVDSGDALL
;
A
#
# COMPACT_ATOMS: atom_id res chain seq x y z
N ASN A 1 -4.40 26.81 11.60
CA ASN A 1 -4.62 25.35 11.33
C ASN A 1 -5.37 24.81 12.53
N GLU A 2 -6.69 24.65 12.42
CA GLU A 2 -7.44 23.91 13.42
C GLU A 2 -7.14 22.43 13.19
N GLU A 3 -6.57 21.76 14.19
CA GLU A 3 -6.40 20.31 14.17
C GLU A 3 -7.77 19.65 13.97
N LYS A 4 -7.91 18.85 12.92
CA LYS A 4 -9.14 18.10 12.67
C LYS A 4 -9.30 17.07 13.81
N PRO A 5 -10.38 17.14 14.61
CA PRO A 5 -10.52 16.28 15.78
C PRO A 5 -10.65 14.81 15.36
N GLU A 6 -9.92 13.95 16.06
CA GLU A 6 -9.99 12.48 15.86
C GLU A 6 -11.43 11.96 16.01
N GLY A 7 -11.79 10.97 15.20
CA GLY A 7 -13.09 10.30 15.27
C GLY A 7 -14.25 11.07 14.64
N LYS A 8 -14.02 12.25 14.06
CA LYS A 8 -15.03 12.97 13.26
C LYS A 8 -14.79 12.73 11.79
N SER A 9 -15.87 12.54 11.03
CA SER A 9 -15.83 12.45 9.57
C SER A 9 -15.94 13.84 8.94
N PHE A 10 -15.24 14.03 7.83
CA PHE A 10 -15.29 15.25 7.03
C PHE A 10 -15.56 14.86 5.57
N THR A 11 -16.26 15.70 4.85
CA THR A 11 -16.38 15.56 3.39
C THR A 11 -15.06 15.89 2.73
N VAL A 12 -14.70 15.14 1.71
CA VAL A 12 -13.51 15.37 0.87
C VAL A 12 -13.92 16.21 -0.32
N ASP A 13 -13.21 17.29 -0.55
CA ASP A 13 -13.41 18.18 -1.69
C ASP A 13 -12.74 17.62 -2.96
N SER A 14 -11.55 17.07 -2.80
CA SER A 14 -10.81 16.42 -3.89
C SER A 14 -9.94 15.29 -3.38
N PHE A 15 -9.86 14.21 -4.14
CA PHE A 15 -8.92 13.10 -3.95
C PHE A 15 -7.87 13.18 -5.06
N VAL A 16 -6.59 13.15 -4.70
CA VAL A 16 -5.47 13.26 -5.65
C VAL A 16 -4.46 12.19 -5.35
N GLU A 17 -4.18 11.35 -6.34
CA GLU A 17 -3.21 10.27 -6.23
C GLU A 17 -1.86 10.69 -6.81
N LYS A 18 -0.78 10.41 -6.09
CA LYS A 18 0.62 10.59 -6.50
C LYS A 18 0.93 11.96 -7.13
N PRO A 19 0.65 13.09 -6.44
CA PRO A 19 1.07 14.40 -6.92
C PRO A 19 2.60 14.45 -7.05
N ASP A 20 3.12 15.30 -7.93
CA ASP A 20 4.55 15.57 -7.97
C ASP A 20 5.06 16.18 -6.65
N LEU A 21 6.38 16.12 -6.43
CA LEU A 21 7.00 16.52 -5.16
C LEU A 21 6.68 17.98 -4.77
N ASP A 22 6.66 18.90 -5.73
CA ASP A 22 6.42 20.31 -5.46
C ASP A 22 4.96 20.58 -5.11
N THR A 23 4.04 19.87 -5.77
CA THR A 23 2.61 19.87 -5.44
C THR A 23 2.35 19.26 -4.07
N ALA A 24 2.98 18.11 -3.75
CA ALA A 24 2.87 17.47 -2.44
C ALA A 24 3.33 18.39 -1.30
N LYS A 25 4.44 19.12 -1.48
CA LYS A 25 4.91 20.13 -0.49
C LYS A 25 3.89 21.22 -0.27
N LYS A 26 3.31 21.77 -1.36
CA LYS A 26 2.26 22.80 -1.25
C LYS A 26 1.03 22.30 -0.53
N TYR A 27 0.63 21.04 -0.75
CA TYR A 27 -0.49 20.42 -0.05
C TYR A 27 -0.23 20.33 1.45
N LEU A 28 0.97 19.90 1.85
CA LEU A 28 1.36 19.85 3.26
C LEU A 28 1.38 21.25 3.89
N GLU A 29 1.97 22.24 3.22
CA GLU A 29 2.04 23.65 3.71
C GLU A 29 0.66 24.28 3.86
N SER A 30 -0.30 23.92 3.01
CA SER A 30 -1.67 24.43 3.09
C SER A 30 -2.43 23.94 4.33
N GLY A 31 -2.07 22.79 4.90
CA GLY A 31 -2.74 22.16 6.03
C GLY A 31 -4.16 21.63 5.73
N ASN A 32 -4.59 21.66 4.46
CA ASN A 32 -5.92 21.23 4.05
C ASN A 32 -5.95 19.81 3.50
N TYR A 33 -4.79 19.19 3.32
CA TYR A 33 -4.66 17.84 2.80
C TYR A 33 -4.25 16.86 3.91
N LEU A 34 -4.66 15.61 3.75
CA LEU A 34 -4.26 14.50 4.59
C LEU A 34 -3.66 13.41 3.72
N TRP A 35 -2.72 12.66 4.29
CA TRP A 35 -2.15 11.46 3.66
C TRP A 35 -3.22 10.38 3.58
N ASN A 36 -3.40 9.79 2.41
CA ASN A 36 -4.23 8.61 2.23
C ASN A 36 -3.49 7.37 2.73
N SER A 37 -4.13 6.62 3.62
CA SER A 37 -3.60 5.35 4.13
C SER A 37 -3.93 4.15 3.23
N GLY A 38 -4.72 4.33 2.17
CA GLY A 38 -5.22 3.24 1.33
C GLY A 38 -6.29 2.36 2.00
N MET A 39 -6.82 2.77 3.14
CA MET A 39 -7.88 2.04 3.85
C MET A 39 -9.24 2.61 3.47
N PHE A 40 -9.96 1.94 2.59
CA PHE A 40 -11.28 2.33 2.12
C PHE A 40 -12.37 1.47 2.74
N ILE A 41 -13.46 2.11 3.19
CA ILE A 41 -14.63 1.46 3.78
C ILE A 41 -15.87 1.94 3.04
N TRP A 42 -16.61 1.04 2.45
CA TRP A 42 -17.85 1.33 1.72
C TRP A 42 -18.89 0.23 1.84
N LYS A 43 -20.11 0.55 1.47
CA LYS A 43 -21.15 -0.47 1.27
C LYS A 43 -20.93 -1.14 -0.09
N LEU A 44 -21.20 -2.44 -0.17
CA LEU A 44 -21.06 -3.19 -1.42
C LEU A 44 -21.92 -2.56 -2.55
N SER A 45 -23.14 -2.10 -2.23
CA SER A 45 -23.99 -1.41 -3.21
C SER A 45 -23.33 -0.15 -3.76
N THR A 46 -22.70 0.66 -2.89
CA THR A 46 -22.06 1.91 -3.29
C THR A 46 -20.87 1.67 -4.21
N ILE A 47 -20.01 0.69 -3.88
CA ILE A 47 -18.87 0.40 -4.75
C ILE A 47 -19.30 -0.19 -6.09
N ASN A 48 -20.35 -1.02 -6.12
CA ASN A 48 -20.92 -1.52 -7.37
C ASN A 48 -21.46 -0.38 -8.25
N GLU A 49 -22.20 0.58 -7.67
CA GLU A 49 -22.65 1.78 -8.38
C GLU A 49 -21.48 2.60 -8.94
N CYS A 50 -20.37 2.71 -8.20
CA CYS A 50 -19.17 3.37 -8.67
C CYS A 50 -18.53 2.64 -9.86
N TYR A 51 -18.43 1.31 -9.82
CA TYR A 51 -17.93 0.52 -10.95
C TYR A 51 -18.83 0.66 -12.18
N GLU A 52 -20.14 0.57 -12.02
CA GLU A 52 -21.08 0.77 -13.11
C GLU A 52 -20.94 2.16 -13.75
N LYS A 53 -20.78 3.20 -12.92
CA LYS A 53 -20.69 4.60 -13.36
C LYS A 53 -19.34 4.97 -13.98
N PHE A 54 -18.23 4.56 -13.36
CA PHE A 54 -16.89 5.05 -13.68
C PHE A 54 -16.05 4.07 -14.48
N LEU A 55 -16.35 2.78 -14.43
CA LEU A 55 -15.65 1.66 -15.05
C LEU A 55 -16.62 0.67 -15.71
N PRO A 56 -17.50 1.11 -16.63
CA PRO A 56 -18.62 0.28 -17.10
C PRO A 56 -18.18 -1.00 -17.83
N GLU A 57 -17.06 -0.98 -18.55
CA GLU A 57 -16.52 -2.18 -19.22
C GLU A 57 -16.04 -3.21 -18.22
N MET A 58 -15.27 -2.76 -17.20
CA MET A 58 -14.84 -3.61 -16.09
C MET A 58 -16.04 -4.17 -15.31
N TYR A 59 -17.04 -3.33 -15.02
CA TYR A 59 -18.27 -3.77 -14.34
C TYR A 59 -19.00 -4.87 -15.12
N SER A 60 -19.10 -4.72 -16.44
CA SER A 60 -19.69 -5.76 -17.30
C SER A 60 -18.92 -7.08 -17.22
N SER A 61 -17.60 -7.01 -17.31
CA SER A 61 -16.72 -8.17 -17.24
C SER A 61 -16.78 -8.87 -15.88
N LEU A 62 -16.77 -8.09 -14.79
CA LEU A 62 -16.91 -8.63 -13.43
C LEU A 62 -18.27 -9.32 -13.22
N ASN A 63 -19.36 -8.77 -13.77
CA ASN A 63 -20.68 -9.41 -13.73
C ASN A 63 -20.74 -10.74 -14.52
N GLU A 64 -19.93 -10.88 -15.57
CA GLU A 64 -19.81 -12.14 -16.30
C GLU A 64 -19.06 -13.18 -15.47
N ILE A 65 -17.98 -12.79 -14.84
CA ILE A 65 -17.23 -13.63 -13.88
C ILE A 65 -18.15 -14.05 -12.73
N GLU A 66 -18.90 -13.12 -12.12
CA GLU A 66 -19.82 -13.39 -11.01
C GLU A 66 -20.82 -14.50 -11.35
N LYS A 67 -21.41 -14.46 -12.56
CA LYS A 67 -22.37 -15.49 -13.01
C LYS A 67 -21.75 -16.87 -13.14
N SER A 68 -20.45 -16.98 -13.30
CA SER A 68 -19.74 -18.26 -13.42
C SER A 68 -19.37 -18.87 -12.09
N ILE A 69 -19.36 -18.10 -11.01
CA ILE A 69 -18.95 -18.53 -9.66
C ILE A 69 -19.80 -19.74 -9.21
N GLY A 70 -19.13 -20.78 -8.75
CA GLY A 70 -19.75 -22.04 -8.31
C GLY A 70 -20.22 -22.95 -9.44
N THR A 71 -19.94 -22.63 -10.70
CA THR A 71 -20.25 -23.45 -11.87
C THR A 71 -19.01 -24.20 -12.38
N ALA A 72 -19.21 -25.16 -13.27
CA ALA A 72 -18.08 -25.89 -13.91
C ALA A 72 -17.22 -25.01 -14.84
N SER A 73 -17.70 -23.82 -15.22
CA SER A 73 -17.01 -22.87 -16.09
C SER A 73 -16.28 -21.73 -15.34
N GLU A 74 -16.27 -21.74 -14.02
CA GLU A 74 -15.68 -20.66 -13.20
C GLU A 74 -14.24 -20.37 -13.58
N ASP A 75 -13.37 -21.37 -13.54
CA ASP A 75 -11.94 -21.22 -13.85
C ASP A 75 -11.70 -20.77 -15.30
N GLU A 76 -12.45 -21.34 -16.25
CA GLU A 76 -12.35 -20.97 -17.68
C GLU A 76 -12.75 -19.50 -17.89
N THR A 77 -13.88 -19.09 -17.31
CA THR A 77 -14.38 -17.71 -17.40
C THR A 77 -13.42 -16.72 -16.76
N LEU A 78 -12.94 -17.03 -15.54
CA LEU A 78 -11.99 -16.17 -14.84
C LEU A 78 -10.69 -16.00 -15.64
N ASN A 79 -10.10 -17.09 -16.10
CA ASN A 79 -8.82 -17.06 -16.84
C ASN A 79 -8.95 -16.41 -18.22
N SER A 80 -10.13 -16.40 -18.82
CA SER A 80 -10.36 -15.73 -20.11
C SER A 80 -10.63 -14.24 -19.99
N ILE A 81 -11.29 -13.78 -18.90
CA ILE A 81 -11.72 -12.40 -18.77
C ILE A 81 -10.75 -11.56 -17.96
N PHE A 82 -10.27 -12.10 -16.81
CA PHE A 82 -9.47 -11.32 -15.86
C PHE A 82 -8.18 -10.73 -16.42
N PRO A 83 -7.43 -11.41 -17.29
CA PRO A 83 -6.21 -10.85 -17.89
C PRO A 83 -6.44 -9.65 -18.81
N ASP A 84 -7.64 -9.53 -19.38
CA ASP A 84 -8.01 -8.46 -20.30
C ASP A 84 -8.64 -7.24 -19.61
N LEU A 85 -8.84 -7.30 -18.29
CA LEU A 85 -9.33 -6.16 -17.53
C LEU A 85 -8.34 -5.01 -17.56
N GLU A 86 -8.85 -3.77 -17.61
CA GLU A 86 -8.03 -2.57 -17.49
C GLU A 86 -7.24 -2.58 -16.18
N ASN A 87 -5.93 -2.43 -16.28
CA ASN A 87 -5.06 -2.32 -15.09
C ASN A 87 -5.10 -0.90 -14.53
N ILE A 88 -6.09 -0.60 -13.71
CA ILE A 88 -6.30 0.68 -13.06
C ILE A 88 -6.50 0.50 -11.55
N SER A 89 -5.85 1.35 -10.73
CA SER A 89 -6.09 1.32 -9.29
C SER A 89 -7.46 1.89 -8.94
N ILE A 90 -8.00 1.50 -7.79
CA ILE A 90 -9.26 2.03 -7.26
C ILE A 90 -9.19 3.55 -7.06
N ASP A 91 -8.01 4.07 -6.74
CA ASP A 91 -7.76 5.50 -6.56
C ASP A 91 -8.07 6.28 -7.83
N TYR A 92 -7.51 5.89 -8.97
CA TYR A 92 -7.76 6.54 -10.27
C TYR A 92 -9.11 6.15 -10.87
N GLY A 93 -9.51 4.89 -10.71
CA GLY A 93 -10.73 4.37 -11.31
C GLY A 93 -12.01 4.89 -10.67
N VAL A 94 -11.98 5.09 -9.35
CA VAL A 94 -13.16 5.43 -8.55
C VAL A 94 -12.95 6.66 -7.68
N MET A 95 -11.89 6.70 -6.85
CA MET A 95 -11.78 7.72 -5.81
C MET A 95 -11.63 9.13 -6.37
N GLU A 96 -10.81 9.34 -7.38
CA GLU A 96 -10.65 10.66 -8.02
C GLU A 96 -11.90 11.15 -8.77
N LYS A 97 -12.81 10.22 -9.13
CA LYS A 97 -14.03 10.53 -9.87
C LYS A 97 -15.27 10.66 -8.98
N SER A 98 -15.11 10.29 -7.69
CA SER A 98 -16.23 10.26 -6.74
C SER A 98 -16.39 11.60 -6.03
N ASP A 99 -17.63 12.02 -5.85
CA ASP A 99 -18.03 13.24 -5.15
C ASP A 99 -18.63 12.98 -3.75
N ASN A 100 -18.71 11.72 -3.34
CA ASN A 100 -19.29 11.28 -2.07
C ASN A 100 -18.25 10.57 -1.20
N ILE A 101 -17.14 11.25 -0.91
CA ILE A 101 -16.06 10.73 -0.09
C ILE A 101 -16.05 11.42 1.27
N TYR A 102 -15.89 10.62 2.31
CA TYR A 102 -15.67 11.09 3.67
C TYR A 102 -14.31 10.60 4.17
N ILE A 103 -13.66 11.41 5.00
CA ILE A 103 -12.41 11.07 5.64
C ILE A 103 -12.56 11.12 7.16
N ILE A 104 -11.90 10.20 7.83
CA ILE A 104 -11.73 10.18 9.28
C ILE A 104 -10.24 10.34 9.54
N PRO A 105 -9.78 11.49 10.06
CA PRO A 105 -8.38 11.67 10.43
C PRO A 105 -7.99 10.70 11.53
N GLY A 106 -6.81 10.10 11.41
CA GLY A 106 -6.24 9.19 12.38
C GLY A 106 -4.79 9.56 12.70
N ASN A 107 -4.38 9.36 13.94
CA ASN A 107 -3.00 9.51 14.39
C ASN A 107 -2.60 8.26 15.21
N PHE A 108 -2.41 7.16 14.51
CA PHE A 108 -2.12 5.85 15.11
C PHE A 108 -0.77 5.28 14.68
N GLY A 109 0.14 6.13 14.18
CA GLY A 109 1.48 5.71 13.76
C GLY A 109 1.49 4.87 12.47
N TRP A 110 0.56 5.12 11.56
CA TRP A 110 0.54 4.44 10.25
C TRP A 110 1.78 4.81 9.43
N ASP A 111 2.40 3.82 8.84
CA ASP A 111 3.48 3.95 7.85
C ASP A 111 3.24 2.96 6.70
N ASP A 112 3.49 3.41 5.48
CA ASP A 112 3.47 2.55 4.29
C ASP A 112 4.80 1.80 4.17
N VAL A 113 4.87 0.62 4.80
CA VAL A 113 6.06 -0.24 4.78
C VAL A 113 6.08 -1.06 3.49
N GLY A 114 6.20 -0.38 2.35
CA GLY A 114 6.23 -0.99 1.01
C GLY A 114 7.62 -1.37 0.50
N SER A 115 8.68 -1.11 1.27
CA SER A 115 10.06 -1.41 0.87
C SER A 115 10.92 -1.74 2.08
N TRP A 116 12.05 -2.41 1.85
CA TRP A 116 13.02 -2.70 2.91
C TRP A 116 13.54 -1.43 3.59
N LEU A 117 13.74 -0.34 2.85
CA LEU A 117 14.15 0.96 3.43
C LEU A 117 13.12 1.53 4.41
N ALA A 118 11.84 1.18 4.24
CA ALA A 118 10.81 1.62 5.18
C ALA A 118 10.86 0.87 6.52
N VAL A 119 11.48 -0.31 6.55
CA VAL A 119 11.61 -1.14 7.76
C VAL A 119 12.34 -0.39 8.88
N SER A 120 13.33 0.44 8.55
CA SER A 120 14.08 1.25 9.54
C SER A 120 13.21 2.30 10.26
N ARG A 121 12.12 2.77 9.63
CA ARG A 121 11.23 3.76 10.24
C ARG A 121 10.34 3.18 11.36
N VAL A 122 10.11 1.88 11.32
CA VAL A 122 9.15 1.18 12.22
C VAL A 122 9.83 0.16 13.14
N ASN A 123 11.17 0.09 13.11
CA ASN A 123 11.94 -0.80 13.97
C ASN A 123 13.04 -0.05 14.69
N GLU A 124 13.39 -0.55 15.87
CA GLU A 124 14.57 -0.07 16.60
C GLU A 124 15.84 -0.57 15.93
N THR A 125 16.86 0.28 15.88
CA THR A 125 18.19 -0.02 15.39
C THR A 125 19.16 -0.22 16.56
N ASP A 126 20.27 -0.93 16.33
CA ASP A 126 21.39 -0.99 17.26
C ASP A 126 22.22 0.31 17.24
N SER A 127 23.35 0.33 18.00
CA SER A 127 24.22 1.51 18.10
C SER A 127 24.92 1.90 16.80
N ASP A 128 24.99 1.00 15.85
CA ASP A 128 25.58 1.18 14.52
C ASP A 128 24.52 1.31 13.42
N GLU A 129 23.26 1.64 13.84
CA GLU A 129 22.10 1.85 12.99
C GLU A 129 21.64 0.60 12.20
N ASN A 130 22.00 -0.60 12.66
CA ASN A 130 21.60 -1.84 12.01
C ASN A 130 20.27 -2.38 12.55
N ILE A 131 19.54 -3.10 11.70
CA ILE A 131 18.45 -4.01 12.05
C ILE A 131 18.91 -5.41 11.70
N ILE A 132 19.16 -6.23 12.71
CA ILE A 132 19.68 -7.59 12.52
C ILE A 132 18.69 -8.58 13.15
N ARG A 133 18.19 -9.52 12.37
CA ARG A 133 17.28 -10.56 12.81
C ARG A 133 17.70 -11.94 12.31
N GLY A 134 17.31 -12.95 13.06
CA GLY A 134 17.60 -14.36 12.72
C GLY A 134 19.01 -14.80 13.14
N ASN A 135 19.53 -15.84 12.49
CA ASN A 135 20.82 -16.44 12.81
C ASN A 135 21.96 -15.70 12.10
N VAL A 136 22.42 -14.57 12.69
CA VAL A 136 23.39 -13.66 12.07
C VAL A 136 24.58 -13.42 13.01
N VAL A 137 25.79 -13.44 12.47
CA VAL A 137 27.02 -12.96 13.11
C VAL A 137 27.55 -11.78 12.31
N SER A 138 27.71 -10.63 12.98
CA SER A 138 28.16 -9.39 12.36
C SER A 138 29.46 -8.88 12.97
N LEU A 139 30.35 -8.31 12.15
CA LEU A 139 31.57 -7.65 12.52
C LEU A 139 31.79 -6.42 11.63
N ASP A 140 31.94 -5.24 12.23
CA ASP A 140 32.10 -3.97 11.47
C ASP A 140 30.98 -3.76 10.43
N VAL A 141 29.72 -3.89 10.88
CA VAL A 141 28.51 -3.70 10.05
C VAL A 141 27.79 -2.42 10.48
N LYS A 142 27.44 -1.54 9.53
CA LYS A 142 26.78 -0.25 9.81
C LYS A 142 25.63 0.02 8.85
N ASN A 143 24.58 0.64 9.40
CA ASN A 143 23.38 1.07 8.65
C ASN A 143 22.85 -0.03 7.72
N CYS A 144 22.82 -1.27 8.21
CA CYS A 144 22.39 -2.44 7.43
C CYS A 144 21.08 -3.02 7.96
N ILE A 145 20.29 -3.57 7.05
CA ILE A 145 19.14 -4.42 7.39
C ILE A 145 19.53 -5.85 7.01
N ILE A 146 19.63 -6.75 7.99
CA ILE A 146 19.95 -8.14 7.78
C ILE A 146 18.81 -9.01 8.33
N GLU A 147 18.08 -9.64 7.43
CA GLU A 147 16.97 -10.56 7.76
C GLU A 147 17.42 -12.00 7.45
N GLY A 148 17.81 -12.71 8.49
CA GLY A 148 18.25 -14.11 8.42
C GLY A 148 17.13 -15.08 8.77
N SER A 149 17.19 -16.27 8.23
CA SER A 149 16.35 -17.41 8.58
C SER A 149 17.13 -18.43 9.44
N ASP A 150 16.99 -19.72 9.15
CA ASP A 150 17.68 -20.82 9.86
C ASP A 150 19.17 -20.90 9.51
N LYS A 151 19.57 -20.45 8.33
CA LYS A 151 20.96 -20.47 7.89
C LYS A 151 21.77 -19.40 8.61
N LEU A 152 23.02 -19.71 8.96
CA LEU A 152 23.93 -18.71 9.50
C LEU A 152 24.36 -17.73 8.40
N ILE A 153 24.10 -16.44 8.64
CA ILE A 153 24.66 -15.34 7.86
C ILE A 153 25.85 -14.75 8.61
N ALA A 154 27.02 -14.74 7.99
CA ALA A 154 28.20 -14.05 8.50
C ALA A 154 28.42 -12.79 7.68
N ALA A 155 28.25 -11.63 8.30
CA ALA A 155 28.41 -10.31 7.68
C ALA A 155 29.63 -9.59 8.30
N ALA A 156 30.58 -9.14 7.48
CA ALA A 156 31.76 -8.44 7.97
C ALA A 156 32.16 -7.30 7.05
N GLY A 157 32.40 -6.10 7.65
CA GLY A 157 32.93 -4.92 6.94
C GLY A 157 31.99 -4.40 5.88
N ILE A 158 30.66 -4.40 6.13
CA ILE A 158 29.65 -3.92 5.19
C ILE A 158 28.90 -2.71 5.76
N GLU A 159 28.44 -1.83 4.86
CA GLU A 159 27.74 -0.59 5.20
C GLU A 159 26.65 -0.32 4.14
N ASP A 160 25.51 0.25 4.58
CA ASP A 160 24.40 0.68 3.72
C ASP A 160 23.80 -0.46 2.87
N LEU A 161 23.75 -1.68 3.39
CA LEU A 161 23.25 -2.83 2.66
C LEU A 161 21.97 -3.41 3.28
N ILE A 162 21.18 -4.01 2.41
CA ILE A 162 20.04 -4.85 2.78
C ILE A 162 20.38 -6.27 2.38
N VAL A 163 20.37 -7.20 3.35
CA VAL A 163 20.68 -8.62 3.17
C VAL A 163 19.50 -9.45 3.66
N VAL A 164 18.90 -10.22 2.77
CA VAL A 164 17.71 -11.02 3.07
C VAL A 164 17.89 -12.46 2.64
N ASP A 165 17.74 -13.40 3.58
CA ASP A 165 17.66 -14.83 3.28
C ASP A 165 16.20 -15.22 3.01
N SER A 166 15.87 -15.45 1.74
CA SER A 166 14.55 -15.93 1.31
C SER A 166 14.40 -17.47 1.37
N GLY A 167 15.40 -18.17 1.91
CA GLY A 167 15.42 -19.64 2.03
C GLY A 167 16.12 -20.32 0.85
N ASP A 168 15.79 -19.98 -0.37
CA ASP A 168 16.41 -20.48 -1.60
C ASP A 168 17.50 -19.55 -2.15
N ALA A 169 17.46 -18.26 -1.78
CA ALA A 169 18.43 -17.25 -2.19
C ALA A 169 18.86 -16.34 -1.02
N LEU A 170 20.02 -15.74 -1.15
CA LEU A 170 20.46 -14.61 -0.36
C LEU A 170 20.53 -13.38 -1.30
N LEU A 171 19.78 -12.37 -0.99
CA LEU A 171 19.66 -11.12 -1.74
C LEU A 171 20.49 -10.05 -1.05
#